data_ef53640232b9e1b367dfbe2fefd6660b
#
_entry.id   ef53640232b9e1b367dfbe2fefd6660b
#
_cell.length_a   1.000
_cell.length_b   1.000
_cell.length_c   1.000
_cell.angle_alpha   90.00
_cell.angle_beta   90.00
_cell.angle_gamma   90.00
#
_symmetry.space_group_name_H-M   'P 1'
#
loop_
_entity.id
_entity.type
_entity.pdbx_description
1 polymer ?
#
loop_
_entity_poly.entity_id
_entity_poly.type
_entity_poly.pdbx_seq_one_letter_code
_entity_poly.pdbx_strand_id
1 'polypeptide(L)'
;MNLPRLLIVDDEMSVRESLKFVFSKGFSVFEANSLETAVAKVKEARPAVVLLDVLMPRTDGIEVLRQIKAIHPGCEVIMLTAMNNRQLAAKATDLGAFALVGKPFDVVDLLAKVNSALAKTAAQEKVALPQT
;
A
#
# COMPACT_ATOMS: atom_id res chain seq x y z
N MET A 1 -17.97 -1.50 -14.50
CA MET A 1 -16.87 -0.60 -14.19
C MET A 1 -15.88 -1.25 -13.25
N ASN A 2 -14.62 -1.05 -13.53
CA ASN A 2 -13.58 -1.66 -12.71
C ASN A 2 -13.29 -0.80 -11.49
N LEU A 3 -13.33 -1.42 -10.32
CA LEU A 3 -12.92 -0.76 -9.10
C LEU A 3 -11.39 -0.67 -9.07
N PRO A 4 -10.84 0.37 -8.46
CA PRO A 4 -9.39 0.44 -8.27
C PRO A 4 -8.93 -0.72 -7.40
N ARG A 5 -7.71 -1.20 -7.65
CA ARG A 5 -7.17 -2.35 -6.96
C ARG A 5 -6.32 -1.93 -5.77
N LEU A 6 -6.56 -2.57 -4.65
CA LEU A 6 -5.86 -2.32 -3.39
C LEU A 6 -5.28 -3.63 -2.89
N LEU A 7 -3.99 -3.61 -2.55
CA LEU A 7 -3.34 -4.78 -1.95
C LEU A 7 -3.08 -4.51 -0.47
N ILE A 8 -3.45 -5.45 0.37
CA ILE A 8 -3.18 -5.40 1.80
C ILE A 8 -2.12 -6.44 2.13
N VAL A 9 -1.00 -6.00 2.67
CA VAL A 9 0.12 -6.88 3.05
C VAL A 9 0.28 -6.85 4.56
N ASP A 10 -0.08 -7.94 5.22
CA ASP A 10 -0.02 -8.08 6.67
C ASP A 10 0.00 -9.56 6.99
N ASP A 11 0.79 -9.98 7.98
CA ASP A 11 0.86 -11.38 8.35
C ASP A 11 -0.32 -11.84 9.23
N GLU A 12 -1.07 -10.90 9.79
CA GLU A 12 -2.21 -11.22 10.65
C GLU A 12 -3.51 -11.25 9.84
N MET A 13 -4.14 -12.42 9.80
CA MET A 13 -5.39 -12.58 9.06
C MET A 13 -6.49 -11.65 9.58
N SER A 14 -6.57 -11.46 10.90
CA SER A 14 -7.61 -10.61 11.48
C SER A 14 -7.49 -9.16 11.02
N VAL A 15 -6.26 -8.67 10.88
CA VAL A 15 -6.03 -7.31 10.39
C VAL A 15 -6.42 -7.22 8.91
N ARG A 16 -6.00 -8.20 8.10
CA ARG A 16 -6.37 -8.22 6.69
C ARG A 16 -7.88 -8.27 6.50
N GLU A 17 -8.58 -9.08 7.28
CA GLU A 17 -10.03 -9.18 7.17
C GLU A 17 -10.73 -7.88 7.55
N SER A 18 -10.26 -7.22 8.61
CA SER A 18 -10.82 -5.93 9.02
C SER A 18 -10.65 -4.87 7.94
N LEU A 19 -9.45 -4.77 7.39
CA LEU A 19 -9.17 -3.80 6.33
C LEU A 19 -9.92 -4.14 5.05
N LYS A 20 -10.01 -5.42 4.71
CA LYS A 20 -10.78 -5.87 3.55
C LYS A 20 -12.24 -5.47 3.68
N PHE A 21 -12.82 -5.64 4.88
CA PHE A 21 -14.20 -5.23 5.12
C PHE A 21 -14.39 -3.74 4.87
N VAL A 22 -13.45 -2.93 5.36
CA VAL A 22 -13.54 -1.47 5.20
C VAL A 22 -13.43 -1.06 3.73
N PHE A 23 -12.49 -1.64 2.99
CA PHE A 23 -12.15 -1.17 1.66
C PHE A 23 -12.90 -1.85 0.51
N SER A 24 -13.51 -3.01 0.76
CA SER A 24 -14.14 -3.76 -0.35
C SER A 24 -15.35 -3.07 -0.95
N LYS A 25 -15.89 -2.05 -0.31
CA LYS A 25 -17.02 -1.30 -0.87
C LYS A 25 -16.60 -0.43 -2.05
N GLY A 26 -15.36 0.04 -2.07
CA GLY A 26 -14.89 0.93 -3.11
C GLY A 26 -13.67 0.44 -3.88
N PHE A 27 -13.13 -0.71 -3.51
CA PHE A 27 -11.91 -1.24 -4.09
C PHE A 27 -12.04 -2.73 -4.37
N SER A 28 -11.29 -3.18 -5.37
CA SER A 28 -11.06 -4.61 -5.57
C SER A 28 -9.84 -4.97 -4.69
N VAL A 29 -10.08 -5.71 -3.62
CA VAL A 29 -9.08 -5.93 -2.58
C VAL A 29 -8.36 -7.26 -2.78
N PHE A 30 -7.02 -7.20 -2.72
CA PHE A 30 -6.15 -8.37 -2.77
C PHE A 30 -5.34 -8.45 -1.48
N GLU A 31 -4.85 -9.62 -1.13
CA GLU A 31 -4.14 -9.85 0.13
C GLU A 31 -2.83 -10.57 -0.09
N ALA A 32 -1.87 -10.27 0.78
CA ALA A 32 -0.59 -10.97 0.85
C ALA A 32 -0.14 -11.03 2.30
N ASN A 33 0.63 -12.05 2.64
CA ASN A 33 1.08 -12.24 4.03
C ASN A 33 2.60 -12.37 4.16
N SER A 34 3.34 -12.14 3.09
CA SER A 34 4.79 -12.26 3.08
C SER A 34 5.38 -11.45 1.94
N LEU A 35 6.70 -11.32 1.91
CA LEU A 35 7.38 -10.66 0.81
C LEU A 35 7.09 -11.36 -0.52
N GLU A 36 7.22 -12.68 -0.55
CA GLU A 36 7.03 -13.43 -1.79
C GLU A 36 5.61 -13.27 -2.33
N THR A 37 4.61 -13.39 -1.46
CA THR A 37 3.22 -13.26 -1.89
C THR A 37 2.88 -11.83 -2.28
N ALA A 38 3.47 -10.83 -1.59
CA ALA A 38 3.27 -9.43 -1.94
C ALA A 38 3.81 -9.14 -3.34
N VAL A 39 5.03 -9.58 -3.63
CA VAL A 39 5.64 -9.36 -4.94
C VAL A 39 4.83 -10.04 -6.03
N ALA A 40 4.39 -11.27 -5.79
CA ALA A 40 3.56 -12.00 -6.76
C ALA A 40 2.25 -11.28 -7.03
N LYS A 41 1.60 -10.76 -5.99
CA LYS A 41 0.33 -10.05 -6.14
C LYS A 41 0.51 -8.72 -6.87
N VAL A 42 1.60 -8.01 -6.62
CA VAL A 42 1.87 -6.75 -7.33
C VAL A 42 2.04 -7.02 -8.82
N LYS A 43 2.77 -8.06 -9.18
CA LYS A 43 2.96 -8.42 -10.58
C LYS A 43 1.65 -8.83 -11.25
N GLU A 44 0.83 -9.61 -10.53
CA GLU A 44 -0.41 -10.17 -11.07
C GLU A 44 -1.52 -9.12 -11.16
N ALA A 45 -1.75 -8.40 -10.06
CA ALA A 45 -2.92 -7.52 -9.94
C ALA A 45 -2.62 -6.06 -10.26
N ARG A 46 -1.36 -5.64 -10.22
CA ARG A 46 -0.96 -4.26 -10.48
C ARG A 46 -1.80 -3.27 -9.67
N PRO A 47 -1.78 -3.34 -8.34
CA PRO A 47 -2.63 -2.48 -7.51
C PRO A 47 -2.22 -1.02 -7.63
N ALA A 48 -3.21 -0.13 -7.51
CA ALA A 48 -2.96 1.30 -7.48
C ALA A 48 -2.40 1.73 -6.13
N VAL A 49 -2.87 1.09 -5.05
CA VAL A 49 -2.45 1.41 -3.68
C VAL A 49 -2.15 0.12 -2.94
N VAL A 50 -1.10 0.16 -2.13
CA VAL A 50 -0.70 -0.96 -1.26
C VAL A 50 -0.69 -0.48 0.19
N LEU A 51 -1.36 -1.21 1.07
CA LEU A 51 -1.26 -1.03 2.52
C LEU A 51 -0.28 -2.08 3.02
N LEU A 52 0.83 -1.65 3.58
CA LEU A 52 1.93 -2.54 3.93
C LEU A 52 2.27 -2.44 5.41
N ASP A 53 2.10 -3.54 6.15
CA ASP A 53 2.53 -3.62 7.52
C ASP A 53 4.07 -3.71 7.56
N VAL A 54 4.69 -2.82 8.31
CA VAL A 54 6.15 -2.75 8.41
C VAL A 54 6.70 -3.89 9.27
N LEU A 55 5.96 -4.29 10.29
CA LEU A 55 6.43 -5.26 11.28
C LEU A 55 5.82 -6.65 11.05
N MET A 56 6.34 -7.35 10.06
CA MET A 56 5.98 -8.75 9.83
C MET A 56 7.16 -9.64 10.23
N PRO A 57 6.90 -10.78 10.90
CA PRO A 57 7.98 -11.69 11.26
C PRO A 57 8.76 -12.14 10.04
N ARG A 58 10.08 -12.20 10.17
CA ARG A 58 10.97 -12.68 9.10
C ARG A 58 10.90 -11.87 7.81
N THR A 59 10.33 -10.66 7.88
CA THR A 59 10.16 -9.82 6.70
C THR A 59 10.51 -8.39 7.08
N ASP A 60 11.36 -7.77 6.26
CA ASP A 60 11.69 -6.37 6.42
C ASP A 60 10.73 -5.56 5.54
N GLY A 61 9.85 -4.79 6.17
CA GLY A 61 8.87 -3.97 5.45
C GLY A 61 9.50 -2.97 4.50
N ILE A 62 10.68 -2.47 4.84
CA ILE A 62 11.41 -1.56 3.96
C ILE A 62 11.84 -2.28 2.69
N GLU A 63 12.28 -3.52 2.81
CA GLU A 63 12.66 -4.30 1.64
C GLU A 63 11.45 -4.62 0.76
N VAL A 64 10.30 -4.89 1.37
CA VAL A 64 9.06 -5.09 0.62
C VAL A 64 8.72 -3.84 -0.17
N LEU A 65 8.79 -2.67 0.48
CA LEU A 65 8.55 -1.39 -0.18
C LEU A 65 9.48 -1.21 -1.38
N ARG A 66 10.77 -1.47 -1.18
CA ARG A 66 11.76 -1.31 -2.24
C ARG A 66 11.43 -2.18 -3.45
N GLN A 67 11.08 -3.44 -3.21
CA GLN A 67 10.79 -4.36 -4.29
C GLN A 67 9.48 -4.01 -5.01
N ILE A 68 8.47 -3.60 -4.27
CA ILE A 68 7.20 -3.18 -4.87
C ILE A 68 7.42 -1.98 -5.78
N LYS A 69 8.16 -0.97 -5.31
CA LYS A 69 8.40 0.23 -6.12
C LYS A 69 9.28 -0.06 -7.33
N ALA A 70 10.16 -1.03 -7.24
CA ALA A 70 10.97 -1.44 -8.39
C ALA A 70 10.12 -2.12 -9.47
N ILE A 71 9.15 -2.94 -9.05
CA ILE A 71 8.29 -3.68 -9.97
C ILE A 71 7.20 -2.80 -10.55
N HIS A 72 6.63 -1.93 -9.74
CA HIS A 72 5.46 -1.12 -10.12
C HIS A 72 5.63 0.29 -9.55
N PRO A 73 6.49 1.13 -10.18
CA PRO A 73 6.77 2.47 -9.63
C PRO A 73 5.54 3.37 -9.51
N GLY A 74 4.51 3.11 -10.31
CA GLY A 74 3.30 3.92 -10.29
C GLY A 74 2.36 3.64 -9.13
N CYS A 75 2.56 2.57 -8.37
CA CYS A 75 1.67 2.32 -7.25
C CYS A 75 2.09 3.15 -6.03
N GLU A 76 1.12 3.53 -5.22
CA GLU A 76 1.41 4.27 -4.00
C GLU A 76 1.34 3.32 -2.81
N VAL A 77 2.35 3.37 -1.96
CA VAL A 77 2.46 2.50 -0.81
C VAL A 77 2.25 3.30 0.46
N ILE A 78 1.30 2.86 1.29
CA ILE A 78 1.07 3.41 2.61
C ILE A 78 1.55 2.37 3.61
N MET A 79 2.53 2.74 4.44
CA MET A 79 3.08 1.82 5.42
C MET A 79 2.36 1.98 6.75
N LEU A 80 2.03 0.86 7.37
CA LEU A 80 1.35 0.83 8.67
C LEU A 80 2.32 0.26 9.70
N THR A 81 2.47 0.93 10.84
CA THR A 81 3.43 0.48 11.82
C THR A 81 3.07 0.92 13.24
N ALA A 82 3.38 0.05 14.21
CA ALA A 82 3.34 0.42 15.61
C ALA A 82 4.57 1.24 16.01
N MET A 83 5.62 1.23 15.17
CA MET A 83 6.85 1.97 15.42
C MET A 83 6.84 3.27 14.64
N ASN A 84 6.37 4.32 15.29
CA ASN A 84 6.27 5.64 14.65
C ASN A 84 7.49 6.47 15.04
N ASN A 85 8.57 6.36 14.27
CA ASN A 85 9.75 7.17 14.51
C ASN A 85 10.20 7.88 13.23
N ARG A 86 10.96 8.96 13.44
CA ARG A 86 11.38 9.83 12.33
C ARG A 86 12.30 9.15 11.35
N GLN A 87 13.17 8.27 11.84
CA GLN A 87 14.12 7.58 10.98
C GLN A 87 13.42 6.64 10.03
N LEU A 88 12.45 5.90 10.53
CA LEU A 88 11.66 5.00 9.68
C LEU A 88 10.85 5.81 8.66
N ALA A 89 10.21 6.89 9.10
CA ALA A 89 9.41 7.74 8.21
C ALA A 89 10.27 8.34 7.10
N ALA A 90 11.45 8.85 7.43
CA ALA A 90 12.36 9.43 6.45
C ALA A 90 12.82 8.39 5.44
N LYS A 91 13.18 7.20 5.91
CA LYS A 91 13.65 6.14 5.02
C LYS A 91 12.53 5.67 4.10
N ALA A 92 11.33 5.50 4.63
CA ALA A 92 10.19 5.10 3.82
C ALA A 92 9.88 6.14 2.73
N THR A 93 9.90 7.42 3.10
CA THR A 93 9.67 8.51 2.15
C THR A 93 10.74 8.52 1.06
N ASP A 94 12.00 8.36 1.43
CA ASP A 94 13.11 8.32 0.48
C ASP A 94 12.96 7.18 -0.53
N LEU A 95 12.35 6.08 -0.10
CA LEU A 95 12.13 4.93 -0.97
C LEU A 95 10.81 5.00 -1.73
N GLY A 96 10.08 6.09 -1.60
CA GLY A 96 8.90 6.34 -2.39
C GLY A 96 7.58 5.98 -1.75
N ALA A 97 7.53 5.75 -0.42
CA ALA A 97 6.27 5.53 0.26
C ALA A 97 5.43 6.81 0.22
N PHE A 98 4.14 6.65 0.02
CA PHE A 98 3.21 7.78 0.03
C PHE A 98 3.03 8.35 1.44
N ALA A 99 2.91 7.45 2.42
CA ALA A 99 2.70 7.86 3.82
C ALA A 99 3.10 6.74 4.77
N LEU A 100 3.34 7.12 6.01
CA LEU A 100 3.55 6.20 7.12
C LEU A 100 2.47 6.50 8.16
N VAL A 101 1.68 5.49 8.50
CA VAL A 101 0.57 5.64 9.44
C VAL A 101 0.84 4.80 10.68
N GLY A 102 0.75 5.43 11.85
CA GLY A 102 0.97 4.74 13.12
C GLY A 102 -0.23 3.89 13.52
N LYS A 103 0.05 2.76 14.15
CA LYS A 103 -0.97 1.92 14.76
C LYS A 103 -1.08 2.26 16.24
N PRO A 104 -2.28 2.25 16.84
CA PRO A 104 -3.58 2.04 16.19
C PRO A 104 -3.96 3.23 15.32
N PHE A 105 -4.56 2.97 14.18
CA PHE A 105 -4.96 4.02 13.25
C PHE A 105 -6.46 4.24 13.29
N ASP A 106 -6.85 5.46 12.90
CA ASP A 106 -8.25 5.82 12.70
C ASP A 106 -8.64 5.40 11.29
N VAL A 107 -9.74 4.64 11.18
CA VAL A 107 -10.21 4.14 9.88
C VAL A 107 -10.55 5.28 8.93
N VAL A 108 -11.17 6.35 9.44
CA VAL A 108 -11.52 7.51 8.61
C VAL A 108 -10.27 8.18 8.06
N ASP A 109 -9.26 8.34 8.90
CA ASP A 109 -7.99 8.93 8.47
C ASP A 109 -7.30 8.05 7.42
N LEU A 110 -7.30 6.73 7.64
CA LEU A 110 -6.70 5.81 6.69
C LEU A 110 -7.44 5.83 5.35
N LEU A 111 -8.77 5.86 5.36
CA LEU A 111 -9.56 5.99 4.15
C LEU A 111 -9.19 7.26 3.38
N ALA A 112 -9.04 8.37 4.09
CA ALA A 112 -8.67 9.63 3.46
C ALA A 112 -7.30 9.54 2.79
N LYS A 113 -6.34 8.90 3.46
CA LYS A 113 -5.00 8.71 2.90
C LYS A 113 -4.99 7.81 1.69
N VAL A 114 -5.78 6.73 1.72
CA VAL A 114 -5.90 5.83 0.56
C VAL A 114 -6.50 6.57 -0.62
N ASN A 115 -7.53 7.36 -0.39
CA ASN A 115 -8.16 8.14 -1.46
C ASN A 115 -7.21 9.20 -2.02
N SER A 116 -6.38 9.82 -1.17
CA SER A 116 -5.37 10.77 -1.64
C SER A 116 -4.30 10.08 -2.48
N ALA A 117 -3.88 8.89 -2.06
CA ALA A 117 -2.91 8.11 -2.82
C ALA A 117 -3.47 7.69 -4.18
N LEU A 118 -4.74 7.28 -4.19
CA LEU A 118 -5.41 6.90 -5.42
C LEU A 118 -5.52 8.08 -6.38
N ALA A 119 -5.84 9.27 -5.87
CA ALA A 119 -5.92 10.48 -6.67
C ALA A 119 -4.57 10.84 -7.30
N LYS A 120 -3.48 10.64 -6.56
CA LYS A 120 -2.13 10.87 -7.09
C LYS A 120 -1.83 9.91 -8.25
N THR A 121 -2.21 8.63 -8.10
CA THR A 121 -2.02 7.64 -9.16
C THR A 121 -2.79 8.03 -10.43
N ALA A 122 -4.04 8.44 -10.26
CA ALA A 122 -4.88 8.86 -11.39
C ALA A 122 -4.30 10.10 -12.08
N ALA A 123 -3.78 11.04 -11.30
CA ALA A 123 -3.16 12.24 -11.86
C ALA A 123 -1.91 11.90 -12.69
N GLN A 124 -1.11 10.96 -12.21
CA GLN A 124 0.08 10.50 -12.93
C GLN A 124 -0.31 9.83 -14.25
N GLU A 125 -1.36 9.02 -14.25
CA GLU A 125 -1.86 8.39 -15.46
C GLU A 125 -2.33 9.43 -16.48
N LYS A 126 -3.03 10.47 -16.02
CA LYS A 126 -3.49 11.54 -16.89
C LYS A 126 -2.32 12.29 -17.52
N VAL A 127 -1.26 12.49 -16.76
CA VAL A 127 -0.06 13.15 -17.29
C VAL A 127 0.61 12.29 -18.34
N ALA A 128 0.60 10.97 -18.16
CA ALA A 128 1.24 10.06 -19.10
C ALA A 128 0.45 9.88 -20.39
N LEU A 129 -0.89 9.88 -20.32
CA LEU A 129 -1.75 9.60 -21.47
C LEU A 129 -1.76 10.65 -22.56
N PRO A 130 -1.79 11.94 -22.25
CA PRO A 130 -1.97 12.96 -23.29
C PRO A 130 -0.79 13.17 -24.20
N GLN A 131 0.21 12.37 -24.09
CA GLN A 131 1.39 12.45 -24.91
C GLN A 131 1.15 11.95 -26.35
N THR A 132 0.05 11.37 -26.57
CA THR A 132 -0.34 10.87 -27.89
C THR A 132 -0.66 11.96 -28.87
#